data_2639e79f550dfdb626ca59e70a760f8b
#
_entry.id   2639e79f550dfdb626ca59e70a760f8b
#
_cell.length_a   1.000
_cell.length_b   1.000
_cell.length_c   1.000
_cell.angle_alpha   90.00
_cell.angle_beta   90.00
_cell.angle_gamma   90.00
#
_symmetry.space_group_name_H-M   'P 1'
#
loop_
_entity.id
_entity.type
_entity.pdbx_description
1 polymer ?
#
loop_
_entity_poly.entity_id
_entity_poly.type
_entity_poly.pdbx_seq_one_letter_code
_entity_poly.pdbx_strand_id
1 'polypeptide(L)'
;MSLTLEEALASLRVVALPMKTKFRGLKVRETALFQGPAGWGEFAPFIEYDANESLPWLESAIEAATTDFSAGLRNSILVNATVPASDDESEIERILSWYPGVDTVK
;
A
#
# COMPACT_ATOMS: atom_id res chain seq x y z
N MET A 1 21.73 -4.34 -3.99
CA MET A 1 21.90 -4.61 -2.56
C MET A 1 21.03 -5.79 -2.19
N SER A 2 21.41 -6.57 -1.21
CA SER A 2 20.67 -7.76 -0.79
C SER A 2 20.10 -7.58 0.62
N LEU A 3 19.05 -8.31 0.91
CA LEU A 3 18.40 -8.36 2.22
C LEU A 3 18.20 -9.82 2.59
N THR A 4 18.74 -10.24 3.71
CA THR A 4 18.52 -11.59 4.22
C THR A 4 17.21 -11.68 4.98
N LEU A 5 16.67 -12.89 5.12
CA LEU A 5 15.48 -13.12 5.92
C LEU A 5 15.69 -12.69 7.38
N GLU A 6 16.86 -12.95 7.94
CA GLU A 6 17.21 -12.57 9.32
C GLU A 6 17.17 -11.03 9.51
N GLU A 7 17.76 -10.28 8.58
CA GLU A 7 17.73 -8.81 8.60
C GLU A 7 16.30 -8.26 8.46
N ALA A 8 15.51 -8.82 7.53
CA ALA A 8 14.11 -8.43 7.38
C ALA A 8 13.31 -8.69 8.66
N LEU A 9 13.45 -9.86 9.26
CA LEU A 9 12.76 -10.22 10.50
C LEU A 9 13.21 -9.38 11.70
N ALA A 10 14.48 -9.03 11.78
CA ALA A 10 15.00 -8.19 12.86
C ALA A 10 14.36 -6.79 12.89
N SER A 11 14.02 -6.26 11.72
CA SER A 11 13.37 -4.94 11.58
C SER A 11 11.85 -5.00 11.48
N LEU A 12 11.27 -6.19 11.39
CA LEU A 12 9.84 -6.38 11.11
C LEU A 12 8.94 -5.69 12.12
N ARG A 13 7.97 -4.95 11.60
CA ARG A 13 6.87 -4.35 12.36
C ARG A 13 5.55 -4.65 11.65
N VAL A 14 4.58 -5.12 12.40
CA VAL A 14 3.22 -5.28 11.89
C VAL A 14 2.36 -4.17 12.50
N VAL A 15 1.72 -3.39 11.64
CA VAL A 15 0.84 -2.31 12.05
C VAL A 15 -0.58 -2.57 11.55
N ALA A 16 -1.57 -2.16 12.34
CA ALA A 16 -2.99 -2.25 12.02
C ALA A 16 -3.54 -0.83 11.83
N LEU A 17 -3.86 -0.47 10.59
CA LEU A 17 -4.33 0.85 10.23
C LEU A 17 -5.87 0.85 10.16
N PRO A 18 -6.56 1.62 11.03
CA PRO A 18 -8.01 1.76 10.91
C PRO A 18 -8.37 2.50 9.63
N MET A 19 -9.37 2.00 8.92
CA MET A 19 -9.84 2.59 7.67
C MET A 19 -11.03 3.50 7.95
N LYS A 20 -11.09 4.64 7.26
CA LYS A 20 -12.21 5.59 7.35
C LYS A 20 -13.49 5.04 6.74
N THR A 21 -13.35 4.16 5.74
CA THR A 21 -14.46 3.48 5.10
C THR A 21 -14.12 2.03 4.86
N LYS A 22 -15.14 1.17 4.87
CA LYS A 22 -14.97 -0.26 4.58
C LYS A 22 -14.60 -0.46 3.11
N PHE A 23 -13.57 -1.23 2.86
CA PHE A 23 -13.13 -1.60 1.52
C PHE A 23 -12.81 -3.09 1.47
N ARG A 24 -13.34 -3.81 0.48
CA ARG A 24 -13.19 -5.27 0.34
C ARG A 24 -13.54 -6.04 1.63
N GLY A 25 -14.55 -5.57 2.35
CA GLY A 25 -14.96 -6.17 3.62
C GLY A 25 -14.09 -5.83 4.84
N LEU A 26 -13.02 -5.06 4.65
CA LEU A 26 -12.07 -4.71 5.71
C LEU A 26 -12.35 -3.33 6.30
N LYS A 27 -12.25 -3.23 7.63
CA LYS A 27 -12.25 -1.95 8.39
C LYS A 27 -10.87 -1.61 8.96
N VAL A 28 -9.98 -2.57 8.96
CA VAL A 28 -8.60 -2.44 9.43
C VAL A 28 -7.69 -3.04 8.36
N ARG A 29 -6.64 -2.32 8.01
CA ARG A 29 -5.61 -2.80 7.08
C ARG A 29 -4.36 -3.12 7.86
N GLU A 30 -4.02 -4.39 7.95
CA GLU A 30 -2.76 -4.83 8.54
C GLU A 30 -1.68 -4.82 7.47
N THR A 31 -0.49 -4.34 7.83
CA THR A 31 0.66 -4.34 6.95
C THR A 31 1.93 -4.68 7.72
N ALA A 32 2.81 -5.43 7.08
CA ALA A 32 4.13 -5.76 7.61
C ALA A 32 5.17 -4.83 6.97
N LEU A 33 5.94 -4.15 7.79
CA LEU A 33 7.01 -3.26 7.37
C LEU A 33 8.35 -3.85 7.80
N PHE A 34 9.33 -3.82 6.91
CA PHE A 34 10.70 -4.21 7.22
C PHE A 34 11.69 -3.26 6.54
N GLN A 35 12.88 -3.17 7.09
CA GLN A 35 13.90 -2.25 6.61
C GLN A 35 15.03 -3.01 5.91
N GLY A 36 15.40 -2.52 4.74
CA GLY A 36 16.56 -2.95 3.99
C GLY A 36 17.55 -1.80 3.79
N PRO A 37 18.62 -2.05 3.03
CA PRO A 37 19.68 -1.06 2.82
C PRO A 37 19.24 0.20 2.07
N ALA A 38 18.19 0.13 1.25
CA ALA A 38 17.68 1.28 0.49
C ALA A 38 16.49 1.98 1.17
N GLY A 39 15.87 1.37 2.20
CA GLY A 39 14.73 1.95 2.90
C GLY A 39 13.74 0.92 3.41
N TRP A 40 12.49 1.33 3.56
CA TRP A 40 11.42 0.47 4.04
C TRP A 40 10.68 -0.21 2.91
N GLY A 41 10.39 -1.49 3.08
CA GLY A 41 9.46 -2.25 2.27
C GLY A 41 8.16 -2.51 3.01
N GLU A 42 7.04 -2.54 2.28
CA GLU A 42 5.72 -2.86 2.81
C GLU A 42 5.19 -4.14 2.17
N PHE A 43 4.81 -5.10 3.00
CA PHE A 43 4.18 -6.34 2.59
C PHE A 43 2.78 -6.42 3.20
N ALA A 44 1.77 -6.27 2.36
CA ALA A 44 0.38 -6.17 2.79
C ALA A 44 -0.60 -6.89 1.85
N PRO A 45 -0.40 -8.18 1.53
CA PRO A 45 -1.36 -8.94 0.72
C PRO A 45 -2.69 -9.04 1.45
N PHE A 46 -3.78 -9.26 0.72
CA PHE A 46 -5.06 -9.57 1.34
C PHE A 46 -5.03 -10.96 1.94
N ILE A 47 -5.76 -11.15 3.05
CA ILE A 47 -5.73 -12.38 3.82
C ILE A 47 -6.24 -13.61 3.04
N GLU A 48 -7.10 -13.40 2.06
CA GLU A 48 -7.61 -14.46 1.17
C GLU A 48 -6.60 -14.95 0.13
N TYR A 49 -5.49 -14.23 -0.06
CA TYR A 49 -4.45 -14.63 -1.00
C TYR A 49 -3.61 -15.78 -0.45
N ASP A 50 -3.36 -16.77 -1.28
CA ASP A 50 -2.42 -17.85 -0.96
C ASP A 50 -0.96 -17.38 -1.12
N ALA A 51 -0.02 -18.29 -0.90
CA ALA A 51 1.40 -17.97 -1.00
C ALA A 51 1.81 -17.56 -2.42
N ASN A 52 1.24 -18.16 -3.46
CA ASN A 52 1.57 -17.84 -4.84
C ASN A 52 1.08 -16.45 -5.24
N GLU A 53 -0.13 -16.09 -4.85
CA GLU A 53 -0.69 -14.76 -5.09
C GLU A 53 0.03 -13.68 -4.28
N SER A 54 0.51 -14.02 -3.08
CA SER A 54 1.22 -13.09 -2.19
C SER A 54 2.68 -12.87 -2.57
N LEU A 55 3.30 -13.79 -3.31
CA LEU A 55 4.73 -13.72 -3.66
C LEU A 55 5.12 -12.44 -4.40
N PRO A 56 4.41 -11.99 -5.46
CA PRO A 56 4.75 -10.74 -6.13
C PRO A 56 4.66 -9.51 -5.21
N TRP A 57 3.78 -9.56 -4.21
CA TRP A 57 3.67 -8.49 -3.20
C TRP A 57 4.91 -8.44 -2.32
N LEU A 58 5.43 -9.61 -1.93
CA LEU A 58 6.67 -9.70 -1.16
C LEU A 58 7.88 -9.26 -2.01
N GLU A 59 7.96 -9.68 -3.25
CA GLU A 59 9.01 -9.26 -4.19
C GLU A 59 9.05 -7.74 -4.34
N SER A 60 7.89 -7.09 -4.49
CA SER A 60 7.77 -5.63 -4.56
C SER A 60 8.24 -4.95 -3.27
N ALA A 61 7.93 -5.52 -2.12
CA ALA A 61 8.38 -5.01 -0.83
C ALA A 61 9.92 -5.12 -0.67
N ILE A 62 10.48 -6.24 -1.10
CA ILE A 62 11.94 -6.46 -1.10
C ILE A 62 12.63 -5.48 -2.07
N GLU A 63 12.08 -5.29 -3.26
CA GLU A 63 12.59 -4.31 -4.24
C GLU A 63 12.64 -2.91 -3.62
N ALA A 64 11.55 -2.46 -3.00
CA ALA A 64 11.50 -1.16 -2.34
C ALA A 64 12.53 -1.02 -1.21
N ALA A 65 12.82 -2.09 -0.48
CA ALA A 65 13.78 -2.09 0.62
C ALA A 65 15.24 -2.20 0.17
N THR A 66 15.50 -2.65 -1.06
CA THR A 66 16.86 -2.97 -1.52
C THR A 66 17.34 -2.16 -2.73
N THR A 67 16.43 -1.47 -3.41
CA THR A 67 16.74 -0.73 -4.64
C THR A 67 16.48 0.75 -4.44
N ASP A 68 17.49 1.58 -4.73
CA ASP A 68 17.32 3.02 -4.69
C ASP A 68 16.33 3.48 -5.76
N PHE A 69 15.45 4.39 -5.38
CA PHE A 69 14.54 5.05 -6.32
C PHE A 69 15.34 5.86 -7.32
N SER A 70 15.32 5.46 -8.58
CA SER A 70 15.94 6.26 -9.65
C SER A 70 15.12 7.54 -9.88
N ALA A 71 15.79 8.60 -10.31
CA ALA A 71 15.12 9.82 -10.73
C ALA A 71 14.13 9.49 -11.86
N GLY A 72 12.85 9.80 -11.66
CA GLY A 72 11.80 9.59 -12.65
C GLY A 72 11.99 10.51 -13.87
N LEU A 73 11.43 10.10 -15.00
CA LEU A 73 11.38 10.92 -16.22
C LEU A 73 10.38 12.09 -16.09
N ARG A 74 9.48 12.02 -15.09
CA ARG A 74 8.45 13.02 -14.86
C ARG A 74 8.67 13.70 -13.52
N ASN A 75 8.37 14.99 -13.45
CA ASN A 75 8.43 15.77 -12.20
C ASN A 75 7.17 15.61 -11.35
N SER A 76 6.07 15.16 -11.94
CA SER A 76 4.80 14.92 -11.26
C SER A 76 4.03 13.80 -11.91
N ILE A 77 3.24 13.10 -11.11
CA ILE A 77 2.31 12.06 -11.54
C ILE A 77 0.95 12.37 -10.95
N LEU A 78 -0.09 12.39 -11.79
CA LEU A 78 -1.47 12.54 -11.35
C LEU A 78 -1.91 11.29 -10.59
N VAL A 79 -2.60 11.49 -9.48
CA VAL A 79 -3.15 10.40 -8.66
C VAL A 79 -4.67 10.46 -8.65
N ASN A 80 -5.33 9.31 -8.54
CA ASN A 80 -6.78 9.23 -8.46
C ASN A 80 -7.24 9.09 -7.00
N ALA A 81 -8.50 9.51 -6.77
CA ALA A 81 -9.24 9.09 -5.60
C ALA A 81 -9.79 7.67 -5.80
N THR A 82 -9.93 6.91 -4.71
CA THR A 82 -10.60 5.62 -4.72
C THR A 82 -11.90 5.72 -3.92
N VAL A 83 -13.02 5.45 -4.59
CA VAL A 83 -14.35 5.48 -3.98
C VAL A 83 -14.98 4.09 -4.09
N PRO A 84 -15.31 3.43 -2.97
CA PRO A 84 -16.05 2.17 -3.01
C PRO A 84 -17.41 2.35 -3.70
N ALA A 85 -17.94 1.28 -4.31
CA ALA A 85 -19.27 1.31 -4.92
C ALA A 85 -20.32 1.69 -3.86
N SER A 86 -21.11 2.71 -4.16
CA SER A 86 -22.17 3.21 -3.29
C SER A 86 -23.29 3.83 -4.13
N ASP A 87 -24.53 3.66 -3.70
CA ASP A 87 -25.70 4.33 -4.27
C ASP A 87 -26.00 5.66 -3.54
N ASP A 88 -25.25 5.98 -2.50
CA ASP A 88 -25.43 7.20 -1.70
C ASP A 88 -24.48 8.30 -2.18
N GLU A 89 -25.03 9.29 -2.87
CA GLU A 89 -24.28 10.44 -3.37
C GLU A 89 -23.58 11.21 -2.23
N SER A 90 -24.20 11.33 -1.08
CA SER A 90 -23.63 12.04 0.06
C SER A 90 -22.42 11.31 0.64
N GLU A 91 -22.43 9.98 0.62
CA GLU A 91 -21.27 9.16 0.98
C GLU A 91 -20.13 9.34 -0.02
N ILE A 92 -20.44 9.32 -1.31
CA ILE A 92 -19.46 9.54 -2.38
C ILE A 92 -18.81 10.93 -2.23
N GLU A 93 -19.59 11.98 -2.06
CA GLU A 93 -19.08 13.35 -1.84
C GLU A 93 -18.20 13.44 -0.60
N ARG A 94 -18.60 12.80 0.51
CA ARG A 94 -17.81 12.75 1.74
C ARG A 94 -16.45 12.08 1.52
N ILE A 95 -16.42 10.95 0.80
CA ILE A 95 -15.17 10.24 0.49
C ILE A 95 -14.29 11.08 -0.44
N LEU A 96 -14.86 11.69 -1.47
CA LEU A 96 -14.11 12.57 -2.37
C LEU A 96 -13.48 13.77 -1.66
N SER A 97 -14.11 14.28 -0.61
CA SER A 97 -13.56 15.37 0.18
C SER A 97 -12.22 15.03 0.86
N TRP A 98 -11.88 13.76 0.99
CA TRP A 98 -10.60 13.29 1.54
C TRP A 98 -9.43 13.38 0.54
N TYR A 99 -9.74 13.65 -0.72
CA TYR A 99 -8.77 13.67 -1.83
C TYR A 99 -8.77 15.04 -2.52
N PRO A 100 -8.35 16.11 -1.82
CA PRO A 100 -8.37 17.45 -2.43
C PRO A 100 -7.44 17.54 -3.64
N GLY A 101 -7.93 18.16 -4.70
CA GLY A 101 -7.14 18.42 -5.91
C GLY A 101 -7.04 17.26 -6.91
N VAL A 102 -7.73 16.14 -6.69
CA VAL A 102 -7.81 15.07 -7.70
C VAL A 102 -8.88 15.41 -8.74
N ASP A 103 -8.64 14.97 -9.96
CA ASP A 103 -9.55 15.12 -11.09
C ASP A 103 -10.03 13.77 -11.64
N THR A 104 -9.55 12.68 -11.06
CA THR A 104 -9.82 11.31 -11.51
C THR A 104 -10.28 10.45 -10.33
N VAL A 105 -11.29 9.63 -10.57
CA VAL A 105 -11.88 8.72 -9.58
C VAL A 105 -11.89 7.30 -10.12
N LYS A 106 -11.54 6.36 -9.27
CA LYS A 106 -11.60 4.93 -9.54
C LYS A 106 -12.68 4.29 -8.68
#